data_6e4a8228a9d69a3e1442e7d44d3a884b
#
_entry.id   6e4a8228a9d69a3e1442e7d44d3a884b
#
_cell.length_a   1.000
_cell.length_b   1.000
_cell.length_c   1.000
_cell.angle_alpha   90.00
_cell.angle_beta   90.00
_cell.angle_gamma   90.00
#
_symmetry.space_group_name_H-M   'P 1'
#
loop_
_entity.id
_entity.type
_entity.pdbx_description
1 polymer ?
#
loop_
_entity_poly.entity_id
_entity_poly.type
_entity_poly.pdbx_seq_one_letter_code
_entity_poly.pdbx_strand_id
1 'polypeptide(L)'
;MKMTKERTTAIIGIAAAVAITALLGVSALFPLQANPAIPTSSSKQTNQSNTFSFGTAGDWGSNSNTAATASNIASHQNQIVIGLGDFCYCGSPDSWWNGPLAPINHLMFRGAQGNHDADNSGSSEYLRLFGQNNWTSSFNYKNVHFVPIDTESNTDAAALDKDLATARQDPNIKWIVAFYHKPIYTSPTSHEPDEAGIKNIVVPLFDKYHVDLVLQAHNHNYQRSYPLKADMVTETRPDSVYQSPKGSIYMVVGTGGQDFYQLDGQAPYIQNQFTGIPGFLKVDVSDTSLKGTFFANDGTVKDTFAINK
;
A
#
# COMPACT_ATOMS: atom_id res chain seq x y z
N MET A 1 28.41 48.78 34.56
CA MET A 1 27.66 49.68 35.44
C MET A 1 26.18 49.53 35.13
N LYS A 2 25.38 49.31 36.17
CA LYS A 2 23.90 49.17 36.26
C LYS A 2 23.33 47.83 35.75
N MET A 3 22.98 46.92 36.57
CA MET A 3 22.09 46.76 37.76
C MET A 3 20.76 46.10 37.36
N THR A 4 20.70 44.89 37.83
CA THR A 4 19.57 44.02 38.28
C THR A 4 18.18 44.64 38.41
N LYS A 5 17.17 43.85 38.08
CA LYS A 5 15.92 43.82 38.86
C LYS A 5 15.23 42.45 38.75
N GLU A 6 15.33 41.69 39.84
CA GLU A 6 14.50 40.55 40.18
C GLU A 6 13.06 41.01 40.41
N ARG A 7 12.09 40.21 40.03
CA ARG A 7 10.74 40.27 40.59
C ARG A 7 10.29 38.88 41.05
N THR A 8 10.25 38.74 42.32
CA THR A 8 9.61 37.72 43.11
C THR A 8 8.10 37.87 43.00
N THR A 9 7.35 36.79 42.70
CA THR A 9 5.90 36.75 42.84
C THR A 9 5.52 35.57 43.74
N ALA A 10 4.79 35.90 44.79
CA ALA A 10 4.40 35.04 45.90
C ALA A 10 3.30 34.05 45.53
N ILE A 11 3.39 32.85 46.13
CA ILE A 11 2.39 31.80 46.14
C ILE A 11 1.38 32.09 47.24
N ILE A 12 0.09 32.18 46.89
CA ILE A 12 -1.02 32.20 47.88
C ILE A 12 -1.68 30.83 47.83
N GLY A 13 -1.54 30.05 48.92
CA GLY A 13 -2.24 28.82 49.15
C GLY A 13 -3.63 29.11 49.73
N ILE A 14 -4.64 28.41 49.21
CA ILE A 14 -5.99 28.35 49.78
C ILE A 14 -6.22 26.94 50.25
N ALA A 15 -6.32 26.77 51.58
CA ALA A 15 -6.74 25.54 52.23
C ALA A 15 -8.29 25.50 52.30
N ALA A 16 -8.91 24.47 51.75
CA ALA A 16 -10.33 24.22 51.91
C ALA A 16 -10.52 23.11 52.96
N ALA A 17 -11.22 23.44 54.07
CA ALA A 17 -11.59 22.52 55.12
C ALA A 17 -12.81 21.67 54.70
N VAL A 18 -12.73 20.37 54.89
CA VAL A 18 -13.85 19.44 54.69
C VAL A 18 -14.52 19.18 56.05
N ALA A 19 -15.76 19.56 56.21
CA ALA A 19 -16.58 19.24 57.37
C ALA A 19 -17.24 17.85 57.20
N ILE A 20 -17.00 16.94 58.11
CA ILE A 20 -17.66 15.63 58.18
C ILE A 20 -18.89 15.76 59.05
N THR A 21 -20.07 15.57 58.50
CA THR A 21 -21.34 15.42 59.22
C THR A 21 -21.72 13.94 59.24
N ALA A 22 -21.71 13.32 60.42
CA ALA A 22 -22.21 11.96 60.62
C ALA A 22 -23.73 12.01 60.78
N LEU A 23 -24.49 11.30 59.96
CA LEU A 23 -25.93 11.02 60.18
C LEU A 23 -26.09 9.53 60.47
N LEU A 24 -26.55 9.24 61.67
CA LEU A 24 -27.06 7.93 62.09
C LEU A 24 -28.45 7.75 61.44
N GLY A 25 -28.61 6.75 60.60
CA GLY A 25 -29.87 6.41 59.96
C GLY A 25 -30.19 4.92 60.02
N VAL A 26 -31.29 4.61 60.65
CA VAL A 26 -32.00 3.38 60.94
C VAL A 26 -32.00 2.35 59.80
N SER A 27 -31.59 1.08 60.11
CA SER A 27 -31.66 -0.07 59.20
C SER A 27 -33.12 -0.56 59.07
N ALA A 28 -33.73 -0.38 57.91
CA ALA A 28 -34.93 -1.10 57.51
C ALA A 28 -34.52 -2.32 56.66
N LEU A 29 -34.84 -3.52 57.13
CA LEU A 29 -34.68 -4.77 56.39
C LEU A 29 -35.74 -4.85 55.27
N PHE A 30 -35.31 -4.71 54.03
CA PHE A 30 -36.13 -5.06 52.86
C PHE A 30 -35.69 -6.44 52.36
N PRO A 31 -36.62 -7.31 51.91
CA PRO A 31 -36.27 -8.60 51.38
C PRO A 31 -35.58 -8.45 50.01
N LEU A 32 -34.47 -9.19 49.82
CA LEU A 32 -33.76 -9.32 48.53
C LEU A 32 -34.70 -9.94 47.51
N GLN A 33 -35.19 -9.12 46.56
CA GLN A 33 -35.77 -9.61 45.32
C GLN A 33 -34.59 -10.03 44.39
N ALA A 34 -34.62 -11.31 43.95
CA ALA A 34 -33.71 -11.81 42.94
C ALA A 34 -33.89 -11.02 41.61
N ASN A 35 -32.83 -10.33 41.21
CA ASN A 35 -32.79 -9.71 39.87
C ASN A 35 -32.90 -10.81 38.80
N PRO A 36 -33.77 -10.64 37.78
CA PRO A 36 -33.80 -11.54 36.64
C PRO A 36 -32.45 -11.44 35.92
N ALA A 37 -31.87 -12.60 35.61
CA ALA A 37 -30.61 -12.71 34.84
C ALA A 37 -30.73 -11.90 33.55
N ILE A 38 -29.82 -10.94 33.37
CA ILE A 38 -29.65 -10.22 32.11
C ILE A 38 -29.26 -11.27 31.06
N PRO A 39 -30.05 -11.42 29.97
CA PRO A 39 -29.60 -12.31 28.89
C PRO A 39 -28.31 -11.76 28.33
N THR A 40 -27.23 -12.53 28.45
CA THR A 40 -25.98 -12.27 27.74
C THR A 40 -26.29 -12.38 26.24
N SER A 41 -26.54 -11.25 25.59
CA SER A 41 -26.56 -11.21 24.15
C SER A 41 -25.14 -11.56 23.67
N SER A 42 -24.95 -12.79 23.23
CA SER A 42 -23.80 -13.13 22.44
C SER A 42 -23.90 -12.26 21.18
N SER A 43 -23.12 -11.20 21.15
CA SER A 43 -22.90 -10.42 19.93
C SER A 43 -22.39 -11.42 18.89
N LYS A 44 -23.23 -11.82 17.96
CA LYS A 44 -22.78 -12.45 16.72
C LYS A 44 -21.79 -11.46 16.13
N GLN A 45 -20.51 -11.76 16.28
CA GLN A 45 -19.45 -11.09 15.54
C GLN A 45 -19.79 -11.36 14.07
N THR A 46 -20.38 -10.37 13.41
CA THR A 46 -20.58 -10.44 11.97
C THR A 46 -19.17 -10.52 11.39
N ASN A 47 -18.79 -11.69 10.90
CA ASN A 47 -17.58 -11.88 10.11
C ASN A 47 -17.71 -10.95 8.90
N GLN A 48 -17.21 -9.72 9.04
CA GLN A 48 -17.10 -8.79 7.93
C GLN A 48 -16.11 -9.43 6.97
N SER A 49 -16.58 -9.80 5.79
CA SER A 49 -15.75 -10.42 4.77
C SER A 49 -14.51 -9.53 4.51
N ASN A 50 -13.32 -10.11 4.62
CA ASN A 50 -12.07 -9.44 4.29
C ASN A 50 -11.87 -9.26 2.78
N THR A 51 -12.84 -9.67 1.97
CA THR A 51 -12.77 -9.55 0.50
C THR A 51 -12.80 -8.09 0.07
N PHE A 52 -11.89 -7.74 -0.82
CA PHE A 52 -11.83 -6.44 -1.50
C PHE A 52 -10.98 -6.55 -2.77
N SER A 53 -10.95 -5.48 -3.56
CA SER A 53 -10.01 -5.37 -4.69
C SER A 53 -9.32 -4.01 -4.69
N PHE A 54 -8.12 -4.00 -5.24
CA PHE A 54 -7.40 -2.78 -5.55
C PHE A 54 -6.91 -2.78 -6.99
N GLY A 55 -6.83 -1.57 -7.58
CA GLY A 55 -6.22 -1.35 -8.88
C GLY A 55 -4.81 -0.78 -8.72
N THR A 56 -3.88 -1.13 -9.61
CA THR A 56 -2.52 -0.57 -9.57
C THR A 56 -1.95 -0.36 -10.96
N ALA A 57 -1.26 0.76 -11.11
CA ALA A 57 -0.42 1.12 -12.25
C ALA A 57 0.59 2.20 -11.83
N GLY A 58 1.66 2.36 -12.60
CA GLY A 58 2.61 3.47 -12.55
C GLY A 58 2.78 4.10 -13.92
N ASP A 59 3.65 5.11 -14.01
CA ASP A 59 4.00 5.77 -15.28
C ASP A 59 2.76 6.31 -16.02
N TRP A 60 2.04 7.21 -15.32
CA TRP A 60 0.70 7.62 -15.74
C TRP A 60 0.71 8.66 -16.89
N GLY A 61 1.41 9.78 -16.69
CA GLY A 61 1.31 10.92 -17.58
C GLY A 61 -0.02 11.68 -17.47
N SER A 62 -0.27 12.60 -18.43
CA SER A 62 -1.45 13.47 -18.42
C SER A 62 -2.24 13.40 -19.74
N ASN A 63 -2.25 12.25 -20.39
CA ASN A 63 -2.80 12.04 -21.72
C ASN A 63 -4.11 11.23 -21.71
N SER A 64 -4.64 10.91 -22.90
CA SER A 64 -5.88 10.15 -23.05
C SER A 64 -5.78 8.70 -22.54
N ASN A 65 -4.58 8.08 -22.59
CA ASN A 65 -4.38 6.73 -22.06
C ASN A 65 -4.54 6.73 -20.54
N THR A 66 -4.00 7.76 -19.84
CA THR A 66 -4.18 7.94 -18.40
C THR A 66 -5.65 8.04 -18.01
N ALA A 67 -6.41 8.88 -18.73
CA ALA A 67 -7.84 9.02 -18.48
C ALA A 67 -8.62 7.71 -18.75
N ALA A 68 -8.22 6.96 -19.79
CA ALA A 68 -8.79 5.65 -20.10
C ALA A 68 -8.45 4.62 -18.98
N THR A 69 -7.21 4.58 -18.49
CA THR A 69 -6.79 3.70 -17.40
C THR A 69 -7.55 4.02 -16.12
N ALA A 70 -7.69 5.32 -15.77
CA ALA A 70 -8.48 5.73 -14.61
C ALA A 70 -9.96 5.31 -14.72
N SER A 71 -10.57 5.50 -15.91
CA SER A 71 -11.95 5.07 -16.18
C SER A 71 -12.10 3.54 -16.11
N ASN A 72 -11.10 2.81 -16.59
CA ASN A 72 -11.06 1.35 -16.55
C ASN A 72 -10.98 0.87 -15.08
N ILE A 73 -10.11 1.44 -14.24
CA ILE A 73 -10.04 1.16 -12.80
C ILE A 73 -11.39 1.42 -12.12
N ALA A 74 -12.03 2.55 -12.40
CA ALA A 74 -13.33 2.92 -11.83
C ALA A 74 -14.43 1.89 -12.18
N SER A 75 -14.44 1.39 -13.42
CA SER A 75 -15.43 0.41 -13.90
C SER A 75 -15.34 -0.96 -13.22
N HIS A 76 -14.18 -1.30 -12.61
CA HIS A 76 -13.89 -2.59 -12.00
C HIS A 76 -14.12 -2.62 -10.48
N GLN A 77 -14.82 -1.63 -9.90
CA GLN A 77 -15.24 -1.60 -8.49
C GLN A 77 -14.09 -1.76 -7.47
N ASN A 78 -12.93 -1.19 -7.78
CA ASN A 78 -11.80 -1.19 -6.84
C ASN A 78 -12.11 -0.28 -5.64
N GLN A 79 -11.68 -0.69 -4.44
CA GLN A 79 -11.82 0.09 -3.21
C GLN A 79 -10.60 0.97 -2.93
N ILE A 80 -9.44 0.57 -3.45
CA ILE A 80 -8.17 1.27 -3.30
C ILE A 80 -7.49 1.36 -4.66
N VAL A 81 -6.68 2.38 -4.85
CA VAL A 81 -5.71 2.49 -5.94
C VAL A 81 -4.31 2.59 -5.35
N ILE A 82 -3.40 1.76 -5.83
CA ILE A 82 -1.97 1.82 -5.52
C ILE A 82 -1.24 2.38 -6.73
N GLY A 83 -0.74 3.61 -6.60
CA GLY A 83 0.06 4.28 -7.63
C GLY A 83 1.54 3.94 -7.46
N LEU A 84 2.19 3.53 -8.54
CA LEU A 84 3.57 3.05 -8.51
C LEU A 84 4.59 4.13 -8.94
N GLY A 85 4.26 5.40 -8.70
CA GLY A 85 5.13 6.53 -9.05
C GLY A 85 4.97 7.03 -10.47
N ASP A 86 5.71 8.10 -10.77
CA ASP A 86 5.70 8.82 -12.02
C ASP A 86 4.28 9.19 -12.46
N PHE A 87 3.67 10.10 -11.67
CA PHE A 87 2.24 10.37 -11.79
C PHE A 87 1.90 11.23 -13.00
N CYS A 88 2.15 12.52 -13.00
CA CYS A 88 1.61 13.34 -14.06
C CYS A 88 2.60 13.74 -15.17
N TYR A 89 3.90 13.72 -14.92
CA TYR A 89 4.92 14.31 -15.81
C TYR A 89 4.56 15.77 -16.18
N CYS A 90 3.94 16.48 -15.26
CA CYS A 90 3.34 17.79 -15.51
C CYS A 90 3.65 18.79 -14.38
N GLY A 91 3.42 20.06 -14.65
CA GLY A 91 3.64 21.13 -13.67
C GLY A 91 2.46 21.38 -12.72
N SER A 92 1.38 20.58 -12.78
CA SER A 92 0.19 20.79 -11.95
C SER A 92 -0.47 19.48 -11.53
N PRO A 93 -0.04 18.91 -10.38
CA PRO A 93 -0.66 17.71 -9.80
C PRO A 93 -2.17 17.83 -9.57
N ASP A 94 -2.66 19.00 -9.15
CA ASP A 94 -4.11 19.24 -8.97
C ASP A 94 -4.90 19.12 -10.29
N SER A 95 -4.35 19.63 -11.40
CA SER A 95 -5.00 19.51 -12.72
C SER A 95 -5.03 18.07 -13.19
N TRP A 96 -3.98 17.31 -12.95
CA TRP A 96 -3.94 15.88 -13.23
C TRP A 96 -4.95 15.10 -12.40
N TRP A 97 -5.00 15.36 -11.08
CA TRP A 97 -5.90 14.72 -10.13
C TRP A 97 -7.37 14.97 -10.43
N ASN A 98 -7.72 16.20 -10.76
CA ASN A 98 -9.09 16.61 -11.06
C ASN A 98 -9.48 16.46 -12.53
N GLY A 99 -8.51 16.19 -13.41
CA GLY A 99 -8.70 15.93 -14.84
C GLY A 99 -8.69 14.42 -15.13
N PRO A 100 -7.58 13.88 -15.67
CA PRO A 100 -7.53 12.46 -16.08
C PRO A 100 -7.80 11.48 -14.95
N LEU A 101 -7.47 11.79 -13.68
CA LEU A 101 -7.73 10.92 -12.53
C LEU A 101 -9.11 11.13 -11.88
N ALA A 102 -9.94 12.06 -12.36
CA ALA A 102 -11.27 12.34 -11.81
C ALA A 102 -12.15 11.08 -11.61
N PRO A 103 -12.12 10.04 -12.48
CA PRO A 103 -12.90 8.83 -12.28
C PRO A 103 -12.55 8.05 -10.99
N ILE A 104 -11.34 8.21 -10.45
CA ILE A 104 -10.83 7.44 -9.28
C ILE A 104 -10.34 8.30 -8.13
N ASN A 105 -10.35 9.62 -8.23
CA ASN A 105 -9.84 10.53 -7.20
C ASN A 105 -10.66 10.52 -5.88
N HIS A 106 -11.85 9.94 -5.90
CA HIS A 106 -12.69 9.73 -4.73
C HIS A 106 -12.39 8.42 -3.97
N LEU A 107 -11.59 7.53 -4.58
CA LEU A 107 -11.14 6.29 -3.95
C LEU A 107 -9.97 6.56 -2.99
N MET A 108 -9.73 5.63 -2.08
CA MET A 108 -8.48 5.64 -1.31
C MET A 108 -7.31 5.44 -2.26
N PHE A 109 -6.53 6.48 -2.49
CA PHE A 109 -5.33 6.43 -3.32
C PHE A 109 -4.09 6.45 -2.42
N ARG A 110 -3.12 5.58 -2.70
CA ARG A 110 -1.81 5.55 -2.04
C ARG A 110 -0.73 5.37 -3.09
N GLY A 111 0.33 6.15 -3.00
CA GLY A 111 1.38 6.17 -4.01
C GLY A 111 2.76 5.89 -3.43
N ALA A 112 3.64 5.32 -4.24
CA ALA A 112 5.09 5.40 -4.08
C ALA A 112 5.63 6.58 -4.91
N GLN A 113 6.75 7.18 -4.51
CA GLN A 113 7.38 8.24 -5.28
C GLN A 113 8.14 7.67 -6.47
N GLY A 114 7.98 8.27 -7.65
CA GLY A 114 8.81 8.02 -8.81
C GLY A 114 9.85 9.13 -9.01
N ASN A 115 10.82 8.91 -9.88
CA ASN A 115 11.89 9.87 -10.14
C ASN A 115 11.36 11.19 -10.73
N HIS A 116 10.35 11.14 -11.60
CA HIS A 116 9.70 12.37 -12.12
C HIS A 116 8.86 13.10 -11.07
N ASP A 117 8.46 12.44 -10.00
CA ASP A 117 7.77 13.08 -8.86
C ASP A 117 8.77 13.73 -7.91
N ALA A 118 9.98 13.14 -7.75
CA ALA A 118 11.05 13.63 -6.90
C ALA A 118 11.71 14.89 -7.47
N ASP A 119 11.93 14.94 -8.76
CA ASP A 119 12.58 16.05 -9.48
C ASP A 119 11.68 17.30 -9.58
N ASN A 120 10.38 17.15 -9.39
CA ASN A 120 9.41 18.23 -9.47
C ASN A 120 9.04 18.74 -8.08
N SER A 121 8.82 20.06 -7.97
CA SER A 121 8.33 20.70 -6.73
C SER A 121 6.94 20.19 -6.27
N GLY A 122 6.36 19.24 -7.00
CA GLY A 122 5.04 18.66 -6.76
C GLY A 122 4.99 17.50 -5.76
N SER A 123 6.12 17.00 -5.25
CA SER A 123 6.14 15.82 -4.36
C SER A 123 5.23 15.97 -3.13
N SER A 124 5.27 17.12 -2.46
CA SER A 124 4.40 17.43 -1.31
C SER A 124 2.91 17.54 -1.70
N GLU A 125 2.64 17.95 -2.94
CA GLU A 125 1.29 18.11 -3.46
C GLU A 125 0.63 16.75 -3.74
N TYR A 126 1.38 15.80 -4.28
CA TYR A 126 0.91 14.41 -4.38
C TYR A 126 0.60 13.78 -3.02
N LEU A 127 1.48 13.98 -2.01
CA LEU A 127 1.22 13.50 -0.66
C LEU A 127 -0.09 14.07 -0.10
N ARG A 128 -0.35 15.36 -0.31
CA ARG A 128 -1.63 16.00 0.06
C ARG A 128 -2.82 15.38 -0.67
N LEU A 129 -2.73 15.20 -1.99
CA LEU A 129 -3.80 14.63 -2.81
C LEU A 129 -4.13 13.20 -2.41
N PHE A 130 -3.11 12.39 -2.08
CA PHE A 130 -3.27 11.00 -1.68
C PHE A 130 -3.61 10.82 -0.19
N GLY A 131 -3.59 11.91 0.59
CA GLY A 131 -3.76 11.86 2.03
C GLY A 131 -2.67 11.06 2.74
N GLN A 132 -1.41 11.20 2.27
CA GLN A 132 -0.22 10.59 2.84
C GLN A 132 0.64 11.63 3.57
N ASN A 133 1.33 11.22 4.64
CA ASN A 133 2.25 12.08 5.36
C ASN A 133 3.66 12.03 4.78
N ASN A 134 4.03 10.92 4.19
CA ASN A 134 5.32 10.66 3.53
C ASN A 134 5.20 9.46 2.57
N TRP A 135 6.28 9.17 1.83
CA TRP A 135 6.33 8.11 0.82
C TRP A 135 6.62 6.71 1.37
N THR A 136 6.90 6.58 2.68
CA THR A 136 7.36 5.33 3.30
C THR A 136 6.45 4.81 4.41
N SER A 137 5.32 5.49 4.67
CA SER A 137 4.37 5.04 5.72
C SER A 137 3.56 3.83 5.24
N SER A 138 3.85 2.66 5.81
CA SER A 138 3.03 1.47 5.64
C SER A 138 1.63 1.64 6.24
N PHE A 139 0.68 0.87 5.74
CA PHE A 139 -0.70 0.90 6.22
C PHE A 139 -1.38 -0.47 6.07
N ASN A 140 -2.35 -0.72 6.93
CA ASN A 140 -3.21 -1.89 6.81
C ASN A 140 -4.54 -1.51 6.14
N TYR A 141 -4.98 -2.36 5.23
CA TYR A 141 -6.35 -2.34 4.74
C TYR A 141 -6.91 -3.74 4.79
N LYS A 142 -7.93 -3.94 5.63
CA LYS A 142 -8.46 -5.27 5.97
C LYS A 142 -7.33 -6.23 6.39
N ASN A 143 -7.14 -7.31 5.65
CA ASN A 143 -6.16 -8.37 5.92
C ASN A 143 -4.84 -8.24 5.14
N VAL A 144 -4.60 -7.08 4.53
CA VAL A 144 -3.36 -6.77 3.80
C VAL A 144 -2.58 -5.67 4.50
N HIS A 145 -1.28 -5.90 4.66
CA HIS A 145 -0.29 -4.90 5.03
C HIS A 145 0.40 -4.39 3.77
N PHE A 146 0.25 -3.10 3.47
CA PHE A 146 0.85 -2.43 2.32
C PHE A 146 2.11 -1.69 2.75
N VAL A 147 3.22 -1.94 2.06
CA VAL A 147 4.55 -1.42 2.39
C VAL A 147 5.09 -0.60 1.22
N PRO A 148 4.90 0.74 1.23
CA PRO A 148 5.55 1.61 0.27
C PRO A 148 7.04 1.72 0.57
N ILE A 149 7.88 1.72 -0.47
CA ILE A 149 9.31 1.96 -0.37
C ILE A 149 9.65 3.13 -1.30
N ASP A 150 10.44 4.05 -0.79
CA ASP A 150 10.94 5.17 -1.56
C ASP A 150 12.26 4.76 -2.24
N THR A 151 12.25 4.63 -3.57
CA THR A 151 13.42 4.30 -4.39
C THR A 151 14.24 5.52 -4.77
N GLU A 152 13.74 6.74 -4.46
CA GLU A 152 14.41 8.00 -4.76
C GLU A 152 15.23 8.52 -3.57
N SER A 153 15.13 7.85 -2.42
CA SER A 153 15.89 8.17 -1.21
C SER A 153 16.49 6.91 -0.56
N ASN A 154 17.21 7.11 0.55
CA ASN A 154 17.79 5.99 1.29
C ASN A 154 16.71 5.21 2.06
N THR A 155 16.62 3.91 1.81
CA THR A 155 15.74 3.00 2.57
C THR A 155 16.31 2.75 3.96
N ASP A 156 15.54 3.04 5.00
CA ASP A 156 15.86 2.66 6.38
C ASP A 156 15.59 1.16 6.60
N ALA A 157 16.64 0.35 6.49
CA ALA A 157 16.56 -1.10 6.64
C ALA A 157 16.04 -1.53 8.01
N ALA A 158 16.37 -0.79 9.09
CA ALA A 158 15.94 -1.14 10.43
C ALA A 158 14.44 -0.84 10.66
N ALA A 159 13.95 0.27 10.12
CA ALA A 159 12.54 0.61 10.14
C ALA A 159 11.72 -0.41 9.32
N LEU A 160 12.19 -0.79 8.14
CA LEU A 160 11.54 -1.79 7.27
C LEU A 160 11.52 -3.18 7.93
N ASP A 161 12.63 -3.61 8.54
CA ASP A 161 12.71 -4.91 9.27
C ASP A 161 11.68 -4.96 10.40
N LYS A 162 11.58 -3.89 11.20
CA LYS A 162 10.62 -3.78 12.29
C LYS A 162 9.17 -3.78 11.80
N ASP A 163 8.88 -3.06 10.73
CA ASP A 163 7.54 -2.95 10.14
C ASP A 163 7.04 -4.31 9.66
N LEU A 164 7.84 -4.99 8.82
CA LEU A 164 7.54 -6.32 8.30
C LEU A 164 7.41 -7.37 9.42
N ALA A 165 8.29 -7.30 10.46
CA ALA A 165 8.20 -8.16 11.63
C ALA A 165 6.87 -7.98 12.37
N THR A 166 6.43 -6.72 12.55
CA THR A 166 5.16 -6.39 13.20
C THR A 166 3.98 -6.91 12.39
N ALA A 167 3.99 -6.71 11.07
CA ALA A 167 2.95 -7.19 10.18
C ALA A 167 2.80 -8.73 10.22
N ARG A 168 3.93 -9.46 10.24
CA ARG A 168 3.89 -10.94 10.30
C ARG A 168 3.45 -11.50 11.65
N GLN A 169 3.56 -10.73 12.72
CA GLN A 169 3.07 -11.12 14.05
C GLN A 169 1.58 -10.83 14.25
N ASP A 170 0.98 -9.96 13.44
CA ASP A 170 -0.45 -9.66 13.51
C ASP A 170 -1.29 -10.79 12.88
N PRO A 171 -2.10 -11.52 13.66
CA PRO A 171 -2.92 -12.64 13.15
C PRO A 171 -4.00 -12.19 12.15
N ASN A 172 -4.34 -10.91 12.11
CA ASN A 172 -5.31 -10.35 11.17
C ASN A 172 -4.69 -10.12 9.78
N ILE A 173 -3.37 -9.97 9.69
CA ILE A 173 -2.69 -9.78 8.42
C ILE A 173 -2.41 -11.14 7.76
N LYS A 174 -2.98 -11.33 6.59
CA LYS A 174 -2.80 -12.53 5.77
C LYS A 174 -1.78 -12.31 4.66
N TRP A 175 -1.73 -11.10 4.13
CA TRP A 175 -0.94 -10.73 2.97
C TRP A 175 -0.04 -9.54 3.27
N ILE A 176 1.19 -9.56 2.74
CA ILE A 176 2.06 -8.39 2.67
C ILE A 176 2.29 -8.06 1.21
N VAL A 177 1.98 -6.83 0.83
CA VAL A 177 2.17 -6.29 -0.52
C VAL A 177 3.13 -5.10 -0.43
N ALA A 178 4.33 -5.25 -0.98
CA ALA A 178 5.27 -4.14 -1.11
C ALA A 178 5.07 -3.45 -2.45
N PHE A 179 5.28 -2.12 -2.50
CA PHE A 179 5.17 -1.37 -3.74
C PHE A 179 6.15 -0.19 -3.77
N TYR A 180 6.72 0.04 -4.92
CA TYR A 180 7.72 1.09 -5.17
C TYR A 180 7.85 1.35 -6.68
N HIS A 181 8.66 2.34 -7.06
CA HIS A 181 8.76 2.76 -8.45
C HIS A 181 9.82 1.97 -9.23
N LYS A 182 11.11 2.14 -8.94
CA LYS A 182 12.20 1.57 -9.73
C LYS A 182 12.34 0.05 -9.53
N PRO A 183 12.28 -0.77 -10.60
CA PRO A 183 12.19 -2.22 -10.47
C PRO A 183 13.52 -2.84 -10.05
N ILE A 184 13.43 -3.87 -9.17
CA ILE A 184 14.57 -4.72 -8.77
C ILE A 184 14.73 -5.91 -9.73
N TYR A 185 13.60 -6.46 -10.19
CA TYR A 185 13.56 -7.55 -11.14
C TYR A 185 12.77 -7.11 -12.37
N THR A 186 13.46 -7.05 -13.49
CA THR A 186 12.93 -6.63 -14.78
C THR A 186 13.66 -7.31 -15.93
N SER A 187 13.01 -7.48 -17.07
CA SER A 187 13.67 -7.81 -18.33
C SER A 187 14.38 -6.60 -18.92
N PRO A 188 15.39 -6.79 -19.74
CA PRO A 188 16.02 -5.70 -20.47
C PRO A 188 15.00 -4.91 -21.31
N THR A 189 15.16 -3.60 -21.33
CA THR A 189 14.34 -2.68 -22.14
C THR A 189 15.22 -1.72 -22.88
N SER A 190 14.63 -0.93 -23.78
CA SER A 190 15.33 0.18 -24.45
C SER A 190 15.64 1.36 -23.53
N HIS A 191 15.18 1.31 -22.27
CA HIS A 191 15.52 2.26 -21.21
C HIS A 191 16.73 1.73 -20.43
N GLU A 192 17.60 2.64 -19.98
CA GLU A 192 18.76 2.27 -19.15
C GLU A 192 18.31 1.48 -17.90
N PRO A 193 19.06 0.42 -17.53
CA PRO A 193 18.73 -0.36 -16.35
C PRO A 193 18.95 0.50 -15.10
N ASP A 194 17.86 0.99 -14.54
CA ASP A 194 17.86 1.75 -13.30
C ASP A 194 17.64 0.75 -12.15
N GLU A 195 18.65 -0.09 -11.91
CA GLU A 195 18.61 -1.01 -10.79
C GLU A 195 18.46 -0.21 -9.50
N ALA A 196 17.33 -0.39 -8.84
CA ALA A 196 17.12 0.23 -7.54
C ALA A 196 18.23 -0.24 -6.60
N GLY A 197 19.11 0.66 -6.17
CA GLY A 197 20.21 0.37 -5.23
C GLY A 197 19.78 -0.24 -3.90
N ILE A 198 18.47 -0.42 -3.73
CA ILE A 198 17.82 -1.00 -2.56
C ILE A 198 17.75 -2.55 -2.58
N LYS A 199 18.08 -3.21 -3.69
CA LYS A 199 17.95 -4.68 -3.84
C LYS A 199 18.59 -5.44 -2.66
N ASN A 200 19.80 -5.08 -2.29
CA ASN A 200 20.55 -5.73 -1.21
C ASN A 200 19.95 -5.51 0.18
N ILE A 201 19.07 -4.54 0.33
CA ILE A 201 18.34 -4.25 1.57
C ILE A 201 17.00 -4.98 1.58
N VAL A 202 16.19 -4.80 0.53
CA VAL A 202 14.78 -5.23 0.57
C VAL A 202 14.61 -6.73 0.28
N VAL A 203 15.40 -7.32 -0.64
CA VAL A 203 15.22 -8.74 -1.02
C VAL A 203 15.45 -9.67 0.19
N PRO A 204 16.52 -9.53 1.01
CA PRO A 204 16.68 -10.35 2.20
C PRO A 204 15.54 -10.18 3.22
N LEU A 205 14.97 -8.97 3.35
CA LEU A 205 13.86 -8.70 4.26
C LEU A 205 12.54 -9.27 3.71
N PHE A 206 12.31 -9.15 2.41
CA PHE A 206 11.14 -9.75 1.76
C PHE A 206 11.15 -11.28 1.88
N ASP A 207 12.30 -11.91 1.69
CA ASP A 207 12.48 -13.34 1.87
C ASP A 207 12.30 -13.78 3.33
N LYS A 208 12.83 -13.00 4.29
CA LYS A 208 12.72 -13.26 5.74
C LYS A 208 11.27 -13.20 6.22
N TYR A 209 10.52 -12.20 5.77
CA TYR A 209 9.14 -11.96 6.19
C TYR A 209 8.11 -12.47 5.20
N HIS A 210 8.54 -13.12 4.12
CA HIS A 210 7.68 -13.72 3.12
C HIS A 210 6.67 -12.71 2.57
N VAL A 211 7.17 -11.63 1.95
CA VAL A 211 6.33 -10.70 1.18
C VAL A 211 5.67 -11.46 0.03
N ASP A 212 4.37 -11.34 -0.12
CA ASP A 212 3.61 -12.18 -1.06
C ASP A 212 3.66 -11.63 -2.50
N LEU A 213 3.50 -10.31 -2.63
CA LEU A 213 3.46 -9.60 -3.92
C LEU A 213 4.28 -8.33 -3.85
N VAL A 214 5.05 -8.05 -4.89
CA VAL A 214 5.87 -6.84 -5.03
C VAL A 214 5.49 -6.15 -6.33
N LEU A 215 5.03 -4.90 -6.22
CA LEU A 215 4.57 -4.09 -7.33
C LEU A 215 5.61 -3.02 -7.65
N GLN A 216 6.01 -2.93 -8.89
CA GLN A 216 7.05 -2.04 -9.42
C GLN A 216 6.55 -1.36 -10.70
N ALA A 217 7.25 -0.32 -11.17
CA ALA A 217 6.94 0.42 -12.38
C ALA A 217 8.22 0.91 -13.09
N HIS A 218 8.30 2.20 -13.49
CA HIS A 218 9.45 2.84 -14.12
C HIS A 218 9.77 2.33 -15.54
N ASN A 219 9.80 1.03 -15.72
CA ASN A 219 9.84 0.45 -17.05
C ASN A 219 8.42 0.47 -17.64
N HIS A 220 8.19 1.31 -18.65
CA HIS A 220 6.88 1.52 -19.25
C HIS A 220 6.44 0.29 -20.06
N ASN A 221 6.13 -0.78 -19.36
CA ASN A 221 5.65 -2.06 -19.88
C ASN A 221 4.99 -2.87 -18.76
N TYR A 222 4.58 -4.08 -19.07
CA TYR A 222 4.11 -5.06 -18.10
C TYR A 222 5.06 -6.24 -18.04
N GLN A 223 5.40 -6.66 -16.82
CA GLN A 223 6.15 -7.87 -16.58
C GLN A 223 5.67 -8.56 -15.28
N ARG A 224 5.65 -9.88 -15.27
CA ARG A 224 5.40 -10.69 -14.08
C ARG A 224 6.42 -11.80 -13.94
N SER A 225 7.06 -11.89 -12.80
CA SER A 225 8.01 -12.97 -12.51
C SER A 225 7.30 -14.26 -12.12
N TYR A 226 8.02 -15.37 -12.18
CA TYR A 226 7.76 -16.52 -11.32
C TYR A 226 7.98 -16.14 -9.86
N PRO A 227 7.53 -16.93 -8.86
CA PRO A 227 7.89 -16.69 -7.46
C PRO A 227 9.40 -16.78 -7.27
N LEU A 228 10.02 -15.71 -6.73
CA LEU A 228 11.45 -15.56 -6.52
C LEU A 228 11.82 -15.55 -5.04
N LYS A 229 12.90 -16.24 -4.69
CA LYS A 229 13.54 -16.17 -3.39
C LYS A 229 15.06 -16.20 -3.57
N ALA A 230 15.78 -15.28 -2.96
CA ALA A 230 17.24 -15.15 -3.08
C ALA A 230 17.72 -15.22 -4.54
N ASP A 231 17.12 -14.43 -5.42
CA ASP A 231 17.36 -14.37 -6.87
C ASP A 231 17.04 -15.65 -7.66
N MET A 232 16.44 -16.65 -7.03
CA MET A 232 16.12 -17.94 -7.64
C MET A 232 14.62 -18.12 -7.85
N VAL A 233 14.25 -18.64 -9.01
CA VAL A 233 12.88 -19.12 -9.26
C VAL A 233 12.61 -20.33 -8.35
N THR A 234 11.58 -20.24 -7.51
CA THR A 234 11.26 -21.32 -6.57
C THR A 234 10.33 -22.38 -7.17
N GLU A 235 9.48 -21.98 -8.12
CA GLU A 235 8.59 -22.89 -8.85
C GLU A 235 8.11 -22.25 -10.16
N THR A 236 7.72 -23.08 -11.11
CA THR A 236 7.08 -22.67 -12.37
C THR A 236 5.74 -23.33 -12.50
N ARG A 237 4.71 -22.54 -12.86
CA ARG A 237 3.35 -23.04 -13.07
C ARG A 237 2.80 -22.52 -14.40
N PRO A 238 2.47 -23.41 -15.35
CA PRO A 238 1.87 -22.98 -16.62
C PRO A 238 0.53 -22.28 -16.48
N ASP A 239 -0.27 -22.67 -15.46
CA ASP A 239 -1.57 -22.08 -15.14
C ASP A 239 -1.46 -20.78 -14.31
N SER A 240 -0.23 -20.41 -13.90
CA SER A 240 0.02 -19.23 -13.04
C SER A 240 -0.74 -19.26 -11.70
N VAL A 241 -1.08 -20.44 -11.18
CA VAL A 241 -1.76 -20.63 -9.89
C VAL A 241 -0.82 -21.28 -8.89
N TYR A 242 -0.39 -20.52 -7.89
CA TYR A 242 0.61 -20.91 -6.90
C TYR A 242 -0.07 -21.25 -5.57
N GLN A 243 0.32 -22.37 -4.97
CA GLN A 243 -0.18 -22.83 -3.66
C GLN A 243 0.91 -22.63 -2.62
N SER A 244 0.75 -21.64 -1.75
CA SER A 244 1.73 -21.25 -0.73
C SER A 244 3.17 -21.17 -1.28
N PRO A 245 3.42 -20.37 -2.33
CA PRO A 245 4.74 -20.30 -2.96
C PRO A 245 5.78 -19.86 -1.94
N LYS A 246 7.01 -20.35 -2.08
CA LYS A 246 8.11 -20.01 -1.16
C LYS A 246 8.77 -18.67 -1.44
N GLY A 247 8.51 -18.09 -2.58
CA GLY A 247 9.05 -16.81 -3.02
C GLY A 247 7.97 -15.77 -3.29
N SER A 248 8.39 -14.51 -3.45
CA SER A 248 7.55 -13.38 -3.81
C SER A 248 7.34 -13.31 -5.32
N ILE A 249 6.15 -12.89 -5.78
CA ILE A 249 5.94 -12.53 -7.19
C ILE A 249 6.24 -11.03 -7.35
N TYR A 250 7.14 -10.71 -8.28
CA TYR A 250 7.49 -9.34 -8.64
C TYR A 250 6.82 -8.96 -9.95
N MET A 251 6.26 -7.77 -9.99
CA MET A 251 5.53 -7.28 -11.16
C MET A 251 5.99 -5.88 -11.52
N VAL A 252 6.22 -5.63 -12.79
CA VAL A 252 6.31 -4.28 -13.36
C VAL A 252 4.96 -3.96 -13.98
N VAL A 253 4.34 -2.86 -13.55
CA VAL A 253 3.04 -2.38 -14.05
C VAL A 253 3.17 -0.90 -14.43
N GLY A 254 4.12 -0.61 -15.32
CA GLY A 254 4.39 0.72 -15.87
C GLY A 254 3.47 1.05 -17.05
N THR A 255 2.16 0.87 -16.88
CA THR A 255 1.18 0.86 -17.97
C THR A 255 0.08 1.91 -17.82
N GLY A 256 0.26 2.87 -16.89
CA GLY A 256 -0.75 3.85 -16.52
C GLY A 256 -1.16 4.80 -17.64
N GLY A 257 -0.25 5.09 -18.59
CA GLY A 257 -0.62 5.96 -19.69
C GLY A 257 0.54 6.55 -20.50
N GLN A 258 1.77 6.49 -19.97
CA GLN A 258 2.95 7.05 -20.62
C GLN A 258 3.40 6.21 -21.82
N ASP A 259 4.27 6.76 -22.66
CA ASP A 259 4.82 6.09 -23.84
C ASP A 259 5.60 4.84 -23.44
N PHE A 260 5.48 3.77 -24.23
CA PHE A 260 6.02 2.47 -23.88
C PHE A 260 7.48 2.29 -24.32
N TYR A 261 8.25 1.57 -23.49
CA TYR A 261 9.60 1.12 -23.84
C TYR A 261 9.54 -0.23 -24.54
N GLN A 262 10.45 -0.46 -25.50
CA GLN A 262 10.60 -1.74 -26.16
C GLN A 262 11.27 -2.74 -25.18
N LEU A 263 10.85 -3.98 -25.29
CA LEU A 263 11.47 -5.10 -24.59
C LEU A 263 12.62 -5.66 -25.45
N ASP A 264 13.83 -5.68 -24.90
CA ASP A 264 15.05 -6.15 -25.60
C ASP A 264 15.42 -7.60 -25.21
N GLY A 265 14.42 -8.37 -24.80
CA GLY A 265 14.56 -9.76 -24.41
C GLY A 265 13.60 -10.13 -23.27
N GLN A 266 13.77 -11.34 -22.73
CA GLN A 266 13.04 -11.81 -21.56
C GLN A 266 14.02 -12.38 -20.56
N ALA A 267 14.00 -11.85 -19.35
CA ALA A 267 14.81 -12.41 -18.26
C ALA A 267 14.26 -13.80 -17.87
N PRO A 268 15.13 -14.77 -17.51
CA PRO A 268 14.71 -16.15 -17.27
C PRO A 268 13.75 -16.33 -16.09
N TYR A 269 13.68 -15.34 -15.21
CA TYR A 269 12.74 -15.31 -14.07
C TYR A 269 11.40 -14.62 -14.41
N ILE A 270 11.25 -14.02 -15.59
CA ILE A 270 9.99 -13.41 -16.03
C ILE A 270 9.11 -14.47 -16.70
N GLN A 271 7.87 -14.62 -16.20
CA GLN A 271 6.91 -15.58 -16.73
C GLN A 271 6.08 -14.97 -17.87
N ASN A 272 5.65 -13.72 -17.73
CA ASN A 272 4.85 -13.01 -18.71
C ASN A 272 5.33 -11.58 -18.87
N GLN A 273 5.35 -11.07 -20.10
CA GLN A 273 5.69 -9.68 -20.40
C GLN A 273 5.07 -9.23 -21.70
N PHE A 274 4.74 -7.94 -21.79
CA PHE A 274 4.32 -7.27 -23.00
C PHE A 274 4.51 -5.76 -22.90
N THR A 275 4.52 -5.08 -24.04
CA THR A 275 4.62 -3.62 -24.16
C THR A 275 3.55 -3.07 -25.11
N GLY A 276 3.36 -1.74 -25.14
CA GLY A 276 2.43 -1.09 -26.04
C GLY A 276 0.96 -1.22 -25.66
N ILE A 277 0.62 -1.68 -24.47
CA ILE A 277 -0.74 -1.93 -24.02
C ILE A 277 -1.01 -1.17 -22.72
N PRO A 278 -1.71 0.00 -22.77
CA PRO A 278 -2.09 0.72 -21.56
C PRO A 278 -3.19 -0.02 -20.81
N GLY A 279 -3.15 0.07 -19.47
CA GLY A 279 -4.10 -0.60 -18.62
C GLY A 279 -3.63 -0.66 -17.16
N PHE A 280 -4.27 -1.50 -16.38
CA PHE A 280 -3.96 -1.66 -14.97
C PHE A 280 -4.05 -3.11 -14.51
N LEU A 281 -3.39 -3.42 -13.42
CA LEU A 281 -3.56 -4.68 -12.72
C LEU A 281 -4.62 -4.51 -11.63
N LYS A 282 -5.69 -5.31 -11.69
CA LYS A 282 -6.63 -5.52 -10.60
C LYS A 282 -6.15 -6.66 -9.74
N VAL A 283 -6.18 -6.49 -8.42
CA VAL A 283 -5.90 -7.57 -7.46
C VAL A 283 -7.12 -7.77 -6.57
N ASP A 284 -7.75 -8.93 -6.70
CA ASP A 284 -8.84 -9.38 -5.84
C ASP A 284 -8.25 -10.14 -4.65
N VAL A 285 -8.62 -9.73 -3.44
CA VAL A 285 -8.08 -10.25 -2.18
C VAL A 285 -9.15 -10.93 -1.35
N SER A 286 -8.82 -12.08 -0.78
CA SER A 286 -9.58 -12.75 0.28
C SER A 286 -8.65 -13.22 1.40
N ASP A 287 -9.14 -13.97 2.38
CA ASP A 287 -8.27 -14.52 3.43
C ASP A 287 -7.32 -15.60 2.92
N THR A 288 -7.68 -16.27 1.83
CA THR A 288 -6.94 -17.44 1.31
C THR A 288 -6.46 -17.29 -0.12
N SER A 289 -6.81 -16.20 -0.82
CA SER A 289 -6.44 -15.99 -2.21
C SER A 289 -6.15 -14.53 -2.50
N LEU A 290 -5.10 -14.30 -3.28
CA LEU A 290 -4.74 -13.04 -3.92
C LEU A 290 -4.67 -13.32 -5.42
N LYS A 291 -5.63 -12.77 -6.20
CA LYS A 291 -5.75 -12.99 -7.63
C LYS A 291 -5.48 -11.71 -8.40
N GLY A 292 -4.46 -11.71 -9.24
CA GLY A 292 -4.17 -10.60 -10.17
C GLY A 292 -4.80 -10.84 -11.54
N THR A 293 -5.34 -9.78 -12.13
CA THR A 293 -5.84 -9.75 -13.51
C THR A 293 -5.46 -8.43 -14.16
N PHE A 294 -4.71 -8.47 -15.24
CA PHE A 294 -4.39 -7.27 -16.02
C PHE A 294 -5.50 -6.99 -17.04
N PHE A 295 -6.10 -5.82 -16.93
CA PHE A 295 -7.10 -5.29 -17.85
C PHE A 295 -6.50 -4.20 -18.73
N ALA A 296 -6.44 -4.45 -20.02
CA ALA A 296 -6.09 -3.45 -21.00
C ALA A 296 -7.23 -2.43 -21.20
N ASN A 297 -6.90 -1.22 -21.63
CA ASN A 297 -7.91 -0.17 -21.86
C ASN A 297 -8.87 -0.48 -23.02
N ASP A 298 -8.55 -1.45 -23.85
CA ASP A 298 -9.45 -1.98 -24.89
C ASP A 298 -10.47 -3.00 -24.36
N GLY A 299 -10.48 -3.26 -23.04
CA GLY A 299 -11.36 -4.20 -22.36
C GLY A 299 -10.87 -5.65 -22.38
N THR A 300 -9.73 -5.96 -22.98
CA THR A 300 -9.19 -7.31 -23.02
C THR A 300 -8.39 -7.65 -21.75
N VAL A 301 -8.42 -8.93 -21.34
CA VAL A 301 -7.55 -9.46 -20.30
C VAL A 301 -6.27 -9.98 -20.94
N LYS A 302 -5.11 -9.51 -20.46
CA LYS A 302 -3.80 -9.89 -20.99
C LYS A 302 -3.01 -10.83 -20.10
N ASP A 303 -3.26 -10.83 -18.79
CA ASP A 303 -2.63 -11.75 -17.85
C ASP A 303 -3.54 -12.05 -16.66
N THR A 304 -3.41 -13.26 -16.10
CA THR A 304 -4.03 -13.66 -14.84
C THR A 304 -3.09 -14.54 -14.04
N PHE A 305 -3.09 -14.38 -12.72
CA PHE A 305 -2.38 -15.26 -11.80
C PHE A 305 -3.12 -15.35 -10.47
N ALA A 306 -2.77 -16.34 -9.66
CA ALA A 306 -3.27 -16.42 -8.28
C ALA A 306 -2.20 -16.95 -7.33
N ILE A 307 -2.21 -16.40 -6.11
CA ILE A 307 -1.49 -16.92 -4.94
C ILE A 307 -2.55 -17.39 -3.95
N ASN A 308 -2.50 -18.65 -3.58
CA ASN A 308 -3.40 -19.26 -2.58
C ASN A 308 -2.60 -19.68 -1.34
N LYS A 309 -3.23 -19.61 -0.16
CA LYS A 309 -2.67 -20.04 1.14
C LYS A 309 -3.55 -21.08 1.80
#